data_9b3984a7157ff534c0c56e43edc1b2c9
#
_entry.id   9b3984a7157ff534c0c56e43edc1b2c9
#
_cell.length_a   1.000
_cell.length_b   1.000
_cell.length_c   1.000
_cell.angle_alpha   90.00
_cell.angle_beta   90.00
_cell.angle_gamma   90.00
#
_symmetry.space_group_name_H-M   'P 1'
#
loop_
_entity.id
_entity.type
_entity.pdbx_description
1 polymer ?
#
loop_
_entity_poly.entity_id
_entity_poly.type
_entity_poly.pdbx_seq_one_letter_code
_entity_poly.pdbx_strand_id
1 'polypeptide(L)'
;LRVDRDGLVLAKGIGDVMSRKLTRGVLVTALFFSALPAVSFAAQPADPARAYADLTAQATKLNEEVLRAQEDLVLRRAELERATADVAAAQQIERQAKSDEDDFRGQVDLITQASFEGARFNQLSALLVADSQQDFLNRLEMMRVLASDKADSLARLSGAVEKARQAHQAAENARSRAAEATSAAERLKSDLDERSRALQAQIGEVRSALTRLPAPVVNQLRDPGDRSRISVPAGTAGIALEFALAHRGDDYQYGAAGPDRWDCAGLTMKAYAAAGYAIPRTSGGQAAVGRAVSRAEVRAGDLIIYYSSRSHVAMAVDNARAVHASTEGQPVKIAPIDAIGPIAVIRRIEG
;
A
#
# COMPACT_ATOMS: atom_id res chain seq x y z
N LEU A 1 -36.20 31.84 20.62
CA LEU A 1 -35.87 33.02 21.43
C LEU A 1 -34.37 33.30 21.32
N ARG A 2 -34.13 34.34 20.64
CA ARG A 2 -33.30 35.54 20.85
C ARG A 2 -31.78 35.38 20.68
N VAL A 3 -31.37 35.99 19.65
CA VAL A 3 -30.11 36.60 19.22
C VAL A 3 -29.56 37.54 20.30
N ASP A 4 -28.20 37.54 20.44
CA ASP A 4 -27.32 38.74 20.49
C ASP A 4 -25.88 38.23 20.35
N ARG A 5 -25.19 38.63 19.41
CA ARG A 5 -24.34 39.74 18.99
C ARG A 5 -23.37 40.21 20.09
N ASP A 6 -22.10 40.15 19.67
CA ASP A 6 -20.96 40.96 20.11
C ASP A 6 -20.34 40.64 21.48
N GLY A 7 -19.02 40.45 21.45
CA GLY A 7 -18.25 40.58 22.66
C GLY A 7 -16.89 39.91 22.70
N LEU A 8 -15.98 40.44 21.96
CA LEU A 8 -14.53 40.39 22.23
C LEU A 8 -14.26 40.72 23.67
N VAL A 9 -13.64 39.85 24.49
CA VAL A 9 -13.02 40.25 25.75
C VAL A 9 -11.59 39.71 25.80
N LEU A 10 -10.68 40.64 25.56
CA LEU A 10 -9.31 40.63 26.02
C LEU A 10 -9.29 40.67 27.56
N ALA A 11 -8.59 39.78 28.20
CA ALA A 11 -8.10 40.00 29.55
C ALA A 11 -6.60 39.89 29.59
N LYS A 12 -6.06 41.01 29.74
CA LYS A 12 -4.69 41.48 30.01
C LYS A 12 -4.45 41.35 31.51
N GLY A 13 -3.25 40.93 31.89
CA GLY A 13 -2.62 41.68 32.94
C GLY A 13 -2.13 40.93 34.17
N ILE A 14 -0.91 41.28 34.39
CA ILE A 14 -0.28 41.56 35.69
C ILE A 14 0.34 40.31 36.32
N GLY A 15 1.63 40.18 36.35
CA GLY A 15 2.62 41.14 36.80
C GLY A 15 3.20 40.69 38.11
N ASP A 16 4.41 40.47 38.04
CA ASP A 16 5.47 41.05 38.83
C ASP A 16 5.96 40.33 40.09
N VAL A 17 7.26 40.06 40.06
CA VAL A 17 8.27 40.33 41.09
C VAL A 17 8.08 39.67 42.46
N MET A 18 8.98 38.71 42.78
CA MET A 18 9.82 38.92 43.96
C MET A 18 11.06 38.03 43.97
N SER A 19 12.15 38.64 43.66
CA SER A 19 13.52 38.25 44.04
C SER A 19 13.62 38.26 45.55
N ARG A 20 14.00 37.11 46.18
CA ARG A 20 14.60 37.11 47.51
C ARG A 20 15.84 36.25 47.53
N LYS A 21 16.97 36.93 47.61
CA LYS A 21 18.24 36.40 48.04
C LYS A 21 18.10 35.96 49.51
N LEU A 22 18.53 34.75 49.85
CA LEU A 22 18.88 34.39 51.21
C LEU A 22 20.07 33.42 51.23
N THR A 23 21.15 33.99 51.58
CA THR A 23 22.30 33.62 52.39
C THR A 23 22.56 32.14 52.74
N ARG A 24 23.81 31.82 52.51
CA ARG A 24 24.65 30.70 52.91
C ARG A 24 24.32 30.10 54.30
N GLY A 25 24.11 28.80 54.31
CA GLY A 25 24.27 27.95 55.47
C GLY A 25 24.98 26.67 55.06
N VAL A 26 26.26 26.60 55.30
CA VAL A 26 27.07 25.38 55.13
C VAL A 26 26.74 24.44 56.28
N LEU A 27 26.01 23.36 55.98
CA LEU A 27 25.85 22.24 56.89
C LEU A 27 26.65 21.05 56.30
N VAL A 28 27.83 20.84 56.83
CA VAL A 28 28.64 19.65 56.56
C VAL A 28 28.00 18.48 57.27
N THR A 29 27.20 17.69 56.57
CA THR A 29 26.79 16.34 57.02
C THR A 29 27.73 15.33 56.39
N ALA A 30 28.60 14.80 57.19
CA ALA A 30 29.43 13.65 56.86
C ALA A 30 28.52 12.43 56.59
N LEU A 31 28.31 12.11 55.32
CA LEU A 31 27.69 10.86 54.91
C LEU A 31 28.76 9.75 54.95
N PHE A 32 28.61 8.88 55.92
CA PHE A 32 29.29 7.57 55.96
C PHE A 32 28.85 6.79 54.70
N PHE A 33 29.73 6.73 53.72
CA PHE A 33 29.59 5.85 52.58
C PHE A 33 29.90 4.43 53.06
N SER A 34 28.86 3.69 53.46
CA SER A 34 28.94 2.26 53.61
C SER A 34 29.17 1.68 52.22
N ALA A 35 30.36 1.19 51.94
CA ALA A 35 30.64 0.44 50.71
C ALA A 35 29.82 -0.85 50.75
N LEU A 36 28.67 -0.82 50.08
CA LEU A 36 27.98 -2.05 49.70
C LEU A 36 28.89 -2.80 48.72
N PRO A 37 29.11 -4.11 48.90
CA PRO A 37 29.86 -4.89 47.95
C PRO A 37 29.12 -4.77 46.60
N ALA A 38 29.81 -4.28 45.57
CA ALA A 38 29.34 -4.34 44.19
C ALA A 38 29.14 -5.83 43.85
N VAL A 39 27.92 -6.31 43.92
CA VAL A 39 27.54 -7.57 43.30
C VAL A 39 27.75 -7.36 41.82
N SER A 40 28.93 -7.71 41.32
CA SER A 40 29.15 -7.87 39.88
C SER A 40 28.18 -8.96 39.43
N PHE A 41 27.04 -8.55 38.90
CA PHE A 41 26.27 -9.39 37.96
C PHE A 41 27.22 -9.63 36.78
N ALA A 42 28.03 -10.69 36.87
CA ALA A 42 28.63 -11.25 35.69
C ALA A 42 27.45 -11.56 34.76
N ALA A 43 27.31 -10.78 33.67
CA ALA A 43 26.37 -11.11 32.61
C ALA A 43 26.66 -12.57 32.23
N GLN A 44 25.73 -13.47 32.52
CA GLN A 44 25.84 -14.85 32.06
C GLN A 44 26.12 -14.76 30.55
N PRO A 45 27.15 -15.50 30.05
CA PRO A 45 27.39 -15.51 28.62
C PRO A 45 26.07 -15.90 27.95
N ALA A 46 25.55 -15.00 27.14
CA ALA A 46 24.29 -15.23 26.44
C ALA A 46 24.41 -16.56 25.71
N ASP A 47 23.48 -17.48 25.96
CA ASP A 47 23.45 -18.79 25.29
C ASP A 47 23.46 -18.55 23.79
N PRO A 48 24.51 -18.99 23.06
CA PRO A 48 24.62 -18.72 21.63
C PRO A 48 23.44 -19.28 20.83
N ALA A 49 22.84 -20.38 21.28
CA ALA A 49 21.69 -20.97 20.65
C ALA A 49 20.43 -20.09 20.81
N ARG A 50 20.25 -19.49 21.97
CA ARG A 50 19.18 -18.54 22.24
C ARG A 50 19.37 -17.25 21.44
N ALA A 51 20.58 -16.71 21.41
CA ALA A 51 20.90 -15.53 20.61
C ALA A 51 20.62 -15.76 19.10
N TYR A 52 21.00 -16.92 18.58
CA TYR A 52 20.68 -17.32 17.21
C TYR A 52 19.16 -17.40 16.98
N ALA A 53 18.41 -18.02 17.90
CA ALA A 53 16.96 -18.13 17.79
C ALA A 53 16.26 -16.75 17.80
N ASP A 54 16.68 -15.84 18.67
CA ASP A 54 16.12 -14.49 18.77
C ASP A 54 16.41 -13.67 17.50
N LEU A 55 17.63 -13.75 16.96
CA LEU A 55 18.02 -13.06 15.73
C LEU A 55 17.28 -13.60 14.51
N THR A 56 17.07 -14.91 14.42
CA THR A 56 16.32 -15.53 13.32
C THR A 56 14.84 -15.15 13.38
N ALA A 57 14.23 -15.08 14.55
CA ALA A 57 12.84 -14.64 14.72
C ALA A 57 12.66 -13.18 14.27
N GLN A 58 13.61 -12.30 14.62
CA GLN A 58 13.62 -10.90 14.18
C GLN A 58 13.78 -10.79 12.66
N ALA A 59 14.74 -11.52 12.07
CA ALA A 59 14.96 -11.52 10.62
C ALA A 59 13.74 -12.04 9.87
N THR A 60 13.08 -13.09 10.36
CA THR A 60 11.86 -13.64 9.75
C THR A 60 10.72 -12.63 9.77
N LYS A 61 10.52 -11.92 10.91
CA LYS A 61 9.52 -10.85 10.99
C LYS A 61 9.81 -9.72 10.01
N LEU A 62 11.07 -9.27 9.95
CA LEU A 62 11.48 -8.19 9.05
C LEU A 62 11.36 -8.60 7.57
N ASN A 63 11.67 -9.86 7.23
CA ASN A 63 11.44 -10.40 5.89
C ASN A 63 9.96 -10.32 5.48
N GLU A 64 9.04 -10.70 6.36
CA GLU A 64 7.60 -10.56 6.11
C GLU A 64 7.17 -9.10 5.91
N GLU A 65 7.75 -8.16 6.65
CA GLU A 65 7.48 -6.73 6.48
C GLU A 65 8.00 -6.22 5.13
N VAL A 66 9.18 -6.65 4.69
CA VAL A 66 9.75 -6.33 3.37
C VAL A 66 8.87 -6.88 2.25
N LEU A 67 8.45 -8.14 2.35
CA LEU A 67 7.60 -8.78 1.34
C LEU A 67 6.23 -8.09 1.23
N ARG A 68 5.61 -7.70 2.34
CA ARG A 68 4.35 -6.92 2.34
C ARG A 68 4.55 -5.56 1.69
N ALA A 69 5.61 -4.85 2.05
CA ALA A 69 5.91 -3.56 1.43
C ALA A 69 6.18 -3.68 -0.09
N GLN A 70 6.73 -4.80 -0.55
CA GLN A 70 6.86 -5.10 -1.99
C GLN A 70 5.51 -5.29 -2.67
N GLU A 71 4.60 -6.07 -2.07
CA GLU A 71 3.22 -6.24 -2.57
C GLU A 71 2.48 -4.89 -2.63
N ASP A 72 2.56 -4.08 -1.56
CA ASP A 72 1.94 -2.75 -1.52
C ASP A 72 2.52 -1.82 -2.60
N LEU A 73 3.83 -1.88 -2.86
CA LEU A 73 4.46 -1.07 -3.90
C LEU A 73 3.96 -1.43 -5.30
N VAL A 74 3.72 -2.72 -5.58
CA VAL A 74 3.13 -3.16 -6.85
C VAL A 74 1.73 -2.56 -7.03
N LEU A 75 0.90 -2.57 -5.98
CA LEU A 75 -0.45 -1.97 -6.02
C LEU A 75 -0.39 -0.46 -6.23
N ARG A 76 0.50 0.24 -5.53
CA ARG A 76 0.68 1.70 -5.67
C ARG A 76 1.19 2.09 -7.05
N ARG A 77 2.06 1.29 -7.66
CA ARG A 77 2.49 1.52 -9.05
C ARG A 77 1.34 1.36 -10.05
N ALA A 78 0.49 0.36 -9.87
CA ALA A 78 -0.69 0.19 -10.71
C ALA A 78 -1.69 1.36 -10.55
N GLU A 79 -1.85 1.91 -9.34
CA GLU A 79 -2.63 3.12 -9.10
C GLU A 79 -2.03 4.35 -9.82
N LEU A 80 -0.72 4.51 -9.76
CA LEU A 80 0.00 5.59 -10.45
C LEU A 80 -0.15 5.49 -11.97
N GLU A 81 -0.04 4.30 -12.54
CA GLU A 81 -0.25 4.08 -13.97
C GLU A 81 -1.67 4.49 -14.40
N ARG A 82 -2.69 4.10 -13.62
CA ARG A 82 -4.08 4.51 -13.88
C ARG A 82 -4.24 6.02 -13.77
N ALA A 83 -3.74 6.64 -12.71
CA ALA A 83 -3.82 8.08 -12.53
C ALA A 83 -3.12 8.86 -13.66
N THR A 84 -1.99 8.34 -14.16
CA THR A 84 -1.27 8.92 -15.31
C THR A 84 -2.08 8.80 -16.60
N ALA A 85 -2.75 7.67 -16.83
CA ALA A 85 -3.65 7.49 -17.97
C ALA A 85 -4.85 8.44 -17.90
N ASP A 86 -5.41 8.63 -16.70
CA ASP A 86 -6.52 9.57 -16.45
C ASP A 86 -6.11 11.01 -16.78
N VAL A 87 -4.87 11.41 -16.46
CA VAL A 87 -4.34 12.74 -16.85
C VAL A 87 -4.30 12.89 -18.36
N ALA A 88 -3.79 11.89 -19.08
CA ALA A 88 -3.71 11.95 -20.54
C ALA A 88 -5.10 12.05 -21.19
N ALA A 89 -6.06 11.26 -20.70
CA ALA A 89 -7.44 11.30 -21.16
C ALA A 89 -8.11 12.65 -20.87
N ALA A 90 -7.97 13.17 -19.65
CA ALA A 90 -8.55 14.45 -19.26
C ALA A 90 -7.96 15.62 -20.07
N GLN A 91 -6.64 15.60 -20.34
CA GLN A 91 -5.98 16.59 -21.19
C GLN A 91 -6.47 16.54 -22.64
N GLN A 92 -6.79 15.37 -23.16
CA GLN A 92 -7.34 15.24 -24.50
C GLN A 92 -8.75 15.89 -24.57
N ILE A 93 -9.59 15.62 -23.57
CA ILE A 93 -10.93 16.23 -23.45
C ILE A 93 -10.82 17.74 -23.30
N GLU A 94 -9.88 18.23 -22.47
CA GLU A 94 -9.63 19.65 -22.28
C GLU A 94 -9.23 20.34 -23.59
N ARG A 95 -8.30 19.76 -24.34
CA ARG A 95 -7.89 20.30 -25.65
C ARG A 95 -9.05 20.36 -26.66
N GLN A 96 -9.86 19.30 -26.72
CA GLN A 96 -11.00 19.27 -27.61
C GLN A 96 -12.06 20.32 -27.22
N ALA A 97 -12.40 20.39 -25.93
CA ALA A 97 -13.37 21.35 -25.42
C ALA A 97 -12.91 22.80 -25.66
N LYS A 98 -11.61 23.06 -25.54
CA LYS A 98 -11.04 24.38 -25.84
C LYS A 98 -11.09 24.69 -27.35
N SER A 99 -10.78 23.73 -28.20
CA SER A 99 -10.91 23.90 -29.66
C SER A 99 -12.35 24.20 -30.04
N ASP A 100 -13.32 23.49 -29.48
CA ASP A 100 -14.74 23.73 -29.69
C ASP A 100 -15.16 25.14 -29.23
N GLU A 101 -14.65 25.60 -28.07
CA GLU A 101 -14.90 26.97 -27.59
C GLU A 101 -14.33 28.02 -28.57
N ASP A 102 -13.07 27.85 -29.01
CA ASP A 102 -12.41 28.79 -29.91
C ASP A 102 -13.15 28.85 -31.28
N ASP A 103 -13.63 27.71 -31.81
CA ASP A 103 -14.42 27.65 -33.04
C ASP A 103 -15.75 28.41 -32.92
N PHE A 104 -16.49 28.18 -31.83
CA PHE A 104 -17.75 28.89 -31.58
C PHE A 104 -17.53 30.38 -31.29
N ARG A 105 -16.46 30.75 -30.62
CA ARG A 105 -16.08 32.13 -30.39
C ARG A 105 -15.83 32.84 -31.73
N GLY A 106 -15.04 32.21 -32.61
CA GLY A 106 -14.81 32.72 -33.96
C GLY A 106 -16.12 32.95 -34.77
N GLN A 107 -17.07 32.02 -34.67
CA GLN A 107 -18.38 32.17 -35.31
C GLN A 107 -19.17 33.38 -34.75
N VAL A 108 -19.19 33.56 -33.44
CA VAL A 108 -19.86 34.67 -32.77
C VAL A 108 -19.19 35.99 -33.13
N ASP A 109 -17.87 36.04 -33.22
CA ASP A 109 -17.11 37.24 -33.60
C ASP A 109 -17.45 37.67 -35.03
N LEU A 110 -17.53 36.73 -35.99
CA LEU A 110 -17.98 37.00 -37.37
C LEU A 110 -19.41 37.55 -37.42
N ILE A 111 -20.34 36.96 -36.66
CA ILE A 111 -21.72 37.43 -36.56
C ILE A 111 -21.78 38.85 -35.96
N THR A 112 -20.95 39.10 -34.96
CA THR A 112 -20.88 40.40 -34.28
C THR A 112 -20.32 41.48 -35.22
N GLN A 113 -19.24 41.16 -35.95
CA GLN A 113 -18.65 42.07 -36.93
C GLN A 113 -19.66 42.41 -38.05
N ALA A 114 -20.29 41.40 -38.67
CA ALA A 114 -21.31 41.60 -39.68
C ALA A 114 -22.49 42.43 -39.16
N SER A 115 -22.87 42.24 -37.90
CA SER A 115 -23.92 43.03 -37.25
C SER A 115 -23.52 44.50 -37.06
N PHE A 116 -22.25 44.76 -36.74
CA PHE A 116 -21.71 46.10 -36.54
C PHE A 116 -21.60 46.89 -37.87
N GLU A 117 -21.18 46.19 -38.93
CA GLU A 117 -21.12 46.74 -40.26
C GLU A 117 -22.53 47.00 -40.82
N GLY A 118 -23.49 46.11 -40.59
CA GLY A 118 -24.91 46.27 -40.98
C GLY A 118 -25.67 47.29 -40.12
N ALA A 119 -25.21 47.61 -38.89
CA ALA A 119 -25.87 48.57 -38.01
C ALA A 119 -25.77 50.04 -38.52
N ARG A 120 -24.89 50.29 -39.49
CA ARG A 120 -24.91 51.57 -40.23
C ARG A 120 -26.16 51.78 -41.08
N PHE A 121 -26.85 50.69 -41.41
CA PHE A 121 -28.20 50.73 -42.03
C PHE A 121 -29.19 50.34 -40.94
N ASN A 122 -29.85 51.31 -40.37
CA ASN A 122 -30.80 51.21 -39.28
C ASN A 122 -31.84 50.09 -39.62
N GLN A 123 -31.76 48.91 -38.98
CA GLN A 123 -32.65 47.76 -39.23
C GLN A 123 -34.12 48.12 -39.04
N LEU A 124 -34.41 49.07 -38.18
CA LEU A 124 -35.74 49.67 -38.03
C LEU A 124 -36.16 50.49 -39.27
N SER A 125 -35.22 51.21 -39.88
CA SER A 125 -35.51 51.98 -41.13
C SER A 125 -35.85 51.04 -42.28
N ALA A 126 -35.21 49.87 -42.36
CA ALA A 126 -35.52 48.88 -43.39
C ALA A 126 -36.95 48.28 -43.27
N LEU A 127 -37.49 48.20 -42.06
CA LEU A 127 -38.89 47.83 -41.81
C LEU A 127 -39.85 48.94 -42.16
N LEU A 128 -39.47 50.19 -41.87
CA LEU A 128 -40.33 51.36 -42.12
C LEU A 128 -40.46 51.74 -43.63
N VAL A 129 -39.58 51.25 -44.49
CA VAL A 129 -39.54 51.49 -45.93
C VAL A 129 -40.10 50.26 -46.72
N ALA A 130 -41.01 49.48 -46.15
CA ALA A 130 -41.62 48.33 -46.80
C ALA A 130 -42.66 48.83 -47.88
N ASP A 131 -42.57 48.30 -49.09
CA ASP A 131 -43.40 48.70 -50.20
C ASP A 131 -44.82 48.12 -50.15
N SER A 132 -45.05 47.13 -49.27
CA SER A 132 -46.36 46.49 -49.08
C SER A 132 -46.45 45.83 -47.68
N GLN A 133 -47.70 45.55 -47.26
CA GLN A 133 -47.94 44.79 -46.03
C GLN A 133 -47.23 43.38 -46.01
N GLN A 134 -47.24 42.74 -47.20
CA GLN A 134 -46.58 41.44 -47.33
C GLN A 134 -45.04 41.55 -47.24
N ASP A 135 -44.48 42.58 -47.87
CA ASP A 135 -43.03 42.85 -47.74
C ASP A 135 -42.63 43.15 -46.30
N PHE A 136 -43.41 43.91 -45.57
CA PHE A 136 -43.20 44.14 -44.12
C PHE A 136 -43.20 42.84 -43.34
N LEU A 137 -44.18 41.96 -43.56
CA LEU A 137 -44.26 40.68 -42.87
C LEU A 137 -43.09 39.76 -43.23
N ASN A 138 -42.67 39.72 -44.47
CA ASN A 138 -41.51 38.95 -44.92
C ASN A 138 -40.21 39.45 -44.26
N ARG A 139 -39.99 40.74 -44.17
CA ARG A 139 -38.82 41.33 -43.48
C ARG A 139 -38.83 41.09 -41.98
N LEU A 140 -39.99 41.13 -41.34
CA LEU A 140 -40.15 40.82 -39.92
C LEU A 140 -39.81 39.35 -39.67
N GLU A 141 -40.27 38.42 -40.50
CA GLU A 141 -39.91 36.99 -40.32
C GLU A 141 -38.44 36.76 -40.58
N MET A 142 -37.79 37.40 -41.53
CA MET A 142 -36.36 37.30 -41.79
C MET A 142 -35.57 37.83 -40.59
N MET A 143 -35.97 38.92 -39.95
CA MET A 143 -35.35 39.42 -38.72
C MET A 143 -35.54 38.50 -37.56
N ARG A 144 -36.70 37.82 -37.46
CA ARG A 144 -36.98 36.84 -36.45
C ARG A 144 -36.06 35.60 -36.58
N VAL A 145 -35.89 35.11 -37.79
CA VAL A 145 -34.95 34.00 -38.09
C VAL A 145 -33.53 34.40 -37.73
N LEU A 146 -33.07 35.59 -38.14
CA LEU A 146 -31.72 36.09 -37.81
C LEU A 146 -31.51 36.26 -36.31
N ALA A 147 -32.51 36.75 -35.60
CA ALA A 147 -32.45 36.88 -34.14
C ALA A 147 -32.37 35.51 -33.44
N SER A 148 -33.13 34.51 -33.96
CA SER A 148 -33.07 33.14 -33.49
C SER A 148 -31.68 32.52 -33.71
N ASP A 149 -31.12 32.63 -34.92
CA ASP A 149 -29.79 32.11 -35.27
C ASP A 149 -28.67 32.72 -34.37
N LYS A 150 -28.78 34.04 -34.08
CA LYS A 150 -27.85 34.71 -33.16
C LYS A 150 -27.99 34.18 -31.72
N ALA A 151 -29.23 34.01 -31.26
CA ALA A 151 -29.50 33.47 -29.94
C ALA A 151 -28.95 32.02 -29.78
N ASP A 152 -29.16 31.19 -30.81
CA ASP A 152 -28.64 29.82 -30.85
C ASP A 152 -27.12 29.78 -30.88
N SER A 153 -26.46 30.67 -31.63
CA SER A 153 -25.00 30.78 -31.67
C SER A 153 -24.42 31.18 -30.33
N LEU A 154 -25.03 32.14 -29.64
CA LEU A 154 -24.63 32.55 -28.28
C LEU A 154 -24.85 31.43 -27.25
N ALA A 155 -25.95 30.68 -27.37
CA ALA A 155 -26.22 29.55 -26.51
C ALA A 155 -25.18 28.43 -26.69
N ARG A 156 -24.76 28.14 -27.94
CA ARG A 156 -23.71 27.19 -28.27
C ARG A 156 -22.36 27.63 -27.68
N LEU A 157 -21.97 28.90 -27.86
CA LEU A 157 -20.75 29.44 -27.27
C LEU A 157 -20.78 29.32 -25.75
N SER A 158 -21.87 29.72 -25.09
CA SER A 158 -22.03 29.60 -23.65
C SER A 158 -21.86 28.14 -23.16
N GLY A 159 -22.47 27.19 -23.89
CA GLY A 159 -22.32 25.77 -23.62
C GLY A 159 -20.89 25.27 -23.83
N ALA A 160 -20.19 25.76 -24.87
CA ALA A 160 -18.80 25.38 -25.12
C ALA A 160 -17.84 25.93 -24.03
N VAL A 161 -18.01 27.18 -23.61
CA VAL A 161 -17.25 27.78 -22.52
C VAL A 161 -17.43 27.01 -21.22
N GLU A 162 -18.66 26.61 -20.89
CA GLU A 162 -18.90 25.81 -19.67
C GLU A 162 -18.27 24.42 -19.75
N LYS A 163 -18.34 23.75 -20.91
CA LYS A 163 -17.65 22.47 -21.14
C LYS A 163 -16.14 22.61 -21.03
N ALA A 164 -15.55 23.65 -21.61
CA ALA A 164 -14.13 23.91 -21.52
C ALA A 164 -13.69 24.13 -20.07
N ARG A 165 -14.46 24.89 -19.30
CA ARG A 165 -14.23 25.12 -17.87
C ARG A 165 -14.28 23.82 -17.07
N GLN A 166 -15.29 22.98 -17.32
CA GLN A 166 -15.43 21.67 -16.66
C GLN A 166 -14.28 20.71 -17.02
N ALA A 167 -13.90 20.68 -18.31
CA ALA A 167 -12.79 19.86 -18.78
C ALA A 167 -11.45 20.30 -18.16
N HIS A 168 -11.21 21.60 -18.08
CA HIS A 168 -10.04 22.15 -17.41
C HIS A 168 -9.99 21.74 -15.93
N GLN A 169 -11.09 21.90 -15.20
CA GLN A 169 -11.18 21.48 -13.79
C GLN A 169 -10.94 19.96 -13.60
N ALA A 170 -11.48 19.15 -14.51
CA ALA A 170 -11.27 17.71 -14.50
C ALA A 170 -9.79 17.35 -14.73
N ALA A 171 -9.10 18.04 -15.65
CA ALA A 171 -7.69 17.86 -15.93
C ALA A 171 -6.80 18.26 -14.73
N GLU A 172 -7.10 19.36 -14.06
CA GLU A 172 -6.40 19.77 -12.83
C GLU A 172 -6.60 18.74 -11.70
N ASN A 173 -7.82 18.25 -11.51
CA ASN A 173 -8.10 17.20 -10.52
C ASN A 173 -7.36 15.89 -10.84
N ALA A 174 -7.25 15.52 -12.10
CA ALA A 174 -6.49 14.34 -12.53
C ALA A 174 -4.99 14.52 -12.26
N ARG A 175 -4.42 15.71 -12.55
CA ARG A 175 -3.01 16.05 -12.24
C ARG A 175 -2.72 15.97 -10.74
N SER A 176 -3.61 16.52 -9.90
CA SER A 176 -3.47 16.46 -8.44
C SER A 176 -3.43 15.01 -7.95
N ARG A 177 -4.36 14.17 -8.39
CA ARG A 177 -4.38 12.74 -8.02
C ARG A 177 -3.12 12.00 -8.48
N ALA A 178 -2.62 12.28 -9.68
CA ALA A 178 -1.39 11.67 -10.17
C ALA A 178 -0.16 12.10 -9.36
N ALA A 179 -0.08 13.37 -8.95
CA ALA A 179 0.99 13.86 -8.08
C ALA A 179 0.95 13.22 -6.70
N GLU A 180 -0.24 13.04 -6.11
CA GLU A 180 -0.44 12.33 -4.84
C GLU A 180 -0.02 10.86 -4.94
N ALA A 181 -0.43 10.17 -6.02
CA ALA A 181 -0.07 8.77 -6.27
C ALA A 181 1.45 8.62 -6.45
N THR A 182 2.10 9.54 -7.16
CA THR A 182 3.56 9.57 -7.33
C THR A 182 4.26 9.70 -5.97
N SER A 183 3.87 10.70 -5.17
CA SER A 183 4.47 10.92 -3.85
C SER A 183 4.26 9.73 -2.91
N ALA A 184 3.11 9.05 -3.00
CA ALA A 184 2.83 7.86 -2.20
C ALA A 184 3.71 6.69 -2.61
N ALA A 185 3.90 6.46 -3.92
CA ALA A 185 4.75 5.40 -4.44
C ALA A 185 6.23 5.64 -4.11
N GLU A 186 6.71 6.87 -4.19
CA GLU A 186 8.10 7.25 -3.85
C GLU A 186 8.39 7.05 -2.37
N ARG A 187 7.47 7.48 -1.48
CA ARG A 187 7.61 7.27 -0.02
C ARG A 187 7.66 5.79 0.32
N LEU A 188 6.76 4.99 -0.26
CA LEU A 188 6.74 3.55 -0.01
C LEU A 188 8.00 2.86 -0.55
N LYS A 189 8.51 3.30 -1.70
CA LYS A 189 9.79 2.80 -2.22
C LYS A 189 10.96 3.11 -1.28
N SER A 190 11.04 4.32 -0.76
CA SER A 190 12.09 4.71 0.19
C SER A 190 12.03 3.88 1.48
N ASP A 191 10.84 3.68 2.04
CA ASP A 191 10.61 2.83 3.22
C ASP A 191 11.01 1.37 2.95
N LEU A 192 10.65 0.84 1.77
CA LEU A 192 11.05 -0.50 1.34
C LEU A 192 12.57 -0.64 1.23
N ASP A 193 13.26 0.34 0.65
CA ASP A 193 14.71 0.34 0.51
C ASP A 193 15.41 0.37 1.90
N GLU A 194 14.86 1.10 2.86
CA GLU A 194 15.35 1.14 4.24
C GLU A 194 15.14 -0.21 4.94
N ARG A 195 13.95 -0.78 4.90
CA ARG A 195 13.63 -2.10 5.48
C ARG A 195 14.48 -3.21 4.85
N SER A 196 14.70 -3.15 3.53
CA SER A 196 15.54 -4.13 2.82
C SER A 196 17.00 -4.07 3.29
N ARG A 197 17.55 -2.87 3.52
CA ARG A 197 18.90 -2.71 4.10
C ARG A 197 18.97 -3.24 5.53
N ALA A 198 17.96 -2.94 6.35
CA ALA A 198 17.86 -3.46 7.71
C ALA A 198 17.79 -5.00 7.74
N LEU A 199 17.00 -5.60 6.82
CA LEU A 199 16.94 -7.06 6.68
C LEU A 199 18.29 -7.66 6.30
N GLN A 200 19.02 -7.07 5.36
CA GLN A 200 20.36 -7.56 4.97
C GLN A 200 21.36 -7.50 6.13
N ALA A 201 21.34 -6.42 6.91
CA ALA A 201 22.14 -6.32 8.15
C ALA A 201 21.75 -7.41 9.14
N GLN A 202 20.46 -7.61 9.38
CA GLN A 202 19.96 -8.65 10.31
C GLN A 202 20.34 -10.07 9.84
N ILE A 203 20.30 -10.35 8.53
CA ILE A 203 20.76 -11.64 7.96
C ILE A 203 22.26 -11.83 8.24
N GLY A 204 23.07 -10.76 8.15
CA GLY A 204 24.48 -10.78 8.51
C GLY A 204 24.70 -11.18 9.97
N GLU A 205 23.91 -10.63 10.89
CA GLU A 205 23.95 -10.99 12.31
C GLU A 205 23.54 -12.46 12.55
N VAL A 206 22.49 -12.93 11.87
CA VAL A 206 22.05 -14.34 11.95
C VAL A 206 23.18 -15.28 11.51
N ARG A 207 23.83 -15.00 10.38
CA ARG A 207 24.96 -15.81 9.87
C ARG A 207 26.13 -15.78 10.81
N SER A 208 26.46 -14.63 11.37
CA SER A 208 27.52 -14.48 12.38
C SER A 208 27.19 -15.26 13.65
N ALA A 209 25.94 -15.25 14.12
CA ALA A 209 25.50 -16.04 15.26
C ALA A 209 25.59 -17.55 14.97
N LEU A 210 25.19 -18.00 13.78
CA LEU A 210 25.27 -19.39 13.35
C LEU A 210 26.73 -19.93 13.41
N THR A 211 27.72 -19.11 13.00
CA THR A 211 29.14 -19.52 13.06
C THR A 211 29.69 -19.66 14.50
N ARG A 212 29.03 -19.06 15.49
CA ARG A 212 29.41 -19.14 16.91
C ARG A 212 28.79 -20.36 17.62
N LEU A 213 27.86 -21.06 16.96
CA LEU A 213 27.23 -22.22 17.56
C LEU A 213 28.21 -23.41 17.67
N PRO A 214 28.11 -24.24 18.74
CA PRO A 214 28.86 -25.48 18.83
C PRO A 214 28.51 -26.43 17.65
N ALA A 215 29.52 -27.16 17.16
CA ALA A 215 29.33 -28.09 16.03
C ALA A 215 28.19 -29.08 16.20
N PRO A 216 27.93 -29.67 17.38
CA PRO A 216 26.78 -30.54 17.57
C PRO A 216 25.44 -29.86 17.31
N VAL A 217 25.31 -28.59 17.76
CA VAL A 217 24.10 -27.78 17.53
C VAL A 217 23.90 -27.47 16.04
N VAL A 218 24.96 -27.07 15.34
CA VAL A 218 24.94 -26.81 13.89
C VAL A 218 24.53 -28.08 13.14
N ASN A 219 25.08 -29.23 13.52
CA ASN A 219 24.73 -30.52 12.88
C ASN A 219 23.25 -30.86 13.08
N GLN A 220 22.72 -30.61 14.29
CA GLN A 220 21.30 -30.82 14.59
C GLN A 220 20.40 -29.84 13.78
N LEU A 221 20.80 -28.58 13.63
CA LEU A 221 20.05 -27.59 12.82
C LEU A 221 19.99 -28.00 11.34
N ARG A 222 21.11 -28.51 10.81
CA ARG A 222 21.25 -28.95 9.42
C ARG A 222 20.65 -30.32 9.12
N ASP A 223 20.20 -31.03 10.15
CA ASP A 223 19.53 -32.31 9.95
C ASP A 223 18.23 -32.12 9.17
N PRO A 224 18.10 -32.69 7.98
CA PRO A 224 16.88 -32.59 7.16
C PRO A 224 15.69 -33.39 7.73
N GLY A 225 15.89 -34.11 8.82
CA GLY A 225 14.84 -34.86 9.50
C GLY A 225 14.33 -36.08 8.69
N ASP A 226 13.05 -36.35 8.83
CA ASP A 226 12.37 -37.49 8.19
C ASP A 226 12.34 -37.34 6.66
N ARG A 227 13.08 -38.24 5.96
CA ARG A 227 13.08 -38.36 4.49
C ARG A 227 12.28 -39.58 3.99
N SER A 228 11.54 -40.23 4.86
CA SER A 228 10.70 -41.37 4.45
C SER A 228 9.66 -40.97 3.39
N ARG A 229 9.23 -41.95 2.61
CA ARG A 229 8.14 -41.70 1.68
C ARG A 229 6.83 -41.56 2.44
N ILE A 230 6.16 -40.44 2.23
CA ILE A 230 4.90 -40.08 2.87
C ILE A 230 3.79 -40.24 1.84
N SER A 231 2.73 -40.94 2.19
CA SER A 231 1.53 -41.01 1.36
C SER A 231 0.78 -39.68 1.43
N VAL A 232 0.50 -39.07 0.28
CA VAL A 232 -0.26 -37.83 0.16
C VAL A 232 -1.68 -38.11 -0.28
N PRO A 233 -2.69 -37.32 0.13
CA PRO A 233 -4.06 -37.48 -0.34
C PRO A 233 -4.18 -37.09 -1.82
N ALA A 234 -5.26 -37.52 -2.47
CA ALA A 234 -5.57 -37.03 -3.81
C ALA A 234 -6.05 -35.58 -3.82
N GLY A 235 -5.95 -34.91 -4.97
CA GLY A 235 -6.45 -33.54 -5.17
C GLY A 235 -5.43 -32.44 -4.84
N THR A 236 -5.89 -31.19 -4.84
CA THR A 236 -5.08 -29.97 -4.71
C THR A 236 -4.13 -30.01 -3.49
N ALA A 237 -4.65 -30.37 -2.32
CA ALA A 237 -3.85 -30.48 -1.10
C ALA A 237 -2.73 -31.52 -1.20
N GLY A 238 -2.98 -32.65 -1.87
CA GLY A 238 -1.98 -33.68 -2.06
C GLY A 238 -0.88 -33.28 -3.02
N ILE A 239 -1.22 -32.67 -4.15
CA ILE A 239 -0.25 -32.15 -5.13
C ILE A 239 0.63 -31.08 -4.49
N ALA A 240 0.03 -30.14 -3.73
CA ALA A 240 0.77 -29.12 -3.01
C ALA A 240 1.72 -29.74 -1.96
N LEU A 241 1.25 -30.72 -1.19
CA LEU A 241 2.06 -31.39 -0.20
C LEU A 241 3.20 -32.20 -0.84
N GLU A 242 2.94 -32.91 -1.95
CA GLU A 242 3.97 -33.65 -2.69
C GLU A 242 5.09 -32.73 -3.16
N PHE A 243 4.73 -31.55 -3.71
CA PHE A 243 5.70 -30.52 -4.08
C PHE A 243 6.56 -30.09 -2.88
N ALA A 244 5.94 -29.72 -1.76
CA ALA A 244 6.68 -29.30 -0.57
C ALA A 244 7.60 -30.39 -0.03
N LEU A 245 7.15 -31.64 -0.04
CA LEU A 245 7.94 -32.80 0.40
C LEU A 245 9.11 -33.13 -0.53
N ALA A 246 9.01 -32.84 -1.82
CA ALA A 246 10.09 -33.03 -2.79
C ALA A 246 11.27 -32.08 -2.51
N HIS A 247 11.04 -30.94 -1.89
CA HIS A 247 12.05 -29.93 -1.55
C HIS A 247 12.66 -30.11 -0.15
N ARG A 248 12.42 -31.22 0.52
CA ARG A 248 13.06 -31.54 1.80
C ARG A 248 14.58 -31.64 1.64
N GLY A 249 15.31 -30.89 2.41
CA GLY A 249 16.77 -30.81 2.36
C GLY A 249 17.29 -29.59 1.60
N ASP A 250 16.43 -28.87 0.88
CA ASP A 250 16.79 -27.61 0.23
C ASP A 250 17.07 -26.54 1.28
N ASP A 251 18.00 -25.64 0.96
CA ASP A 251 18.40 -24.57 1.88
C ASP A 251 17.31 -23.50 2.05
N TYR A 252 17.26 -22.95 3.26
CA TYR A 252 16.48 -21.74 3.53
C TYR A 252 17.20 -20.50 2.99
N GLN A 253 16.43 -19.55 2.44
CA GLN A 253 16.89 -18.20 2.14
C GLN A 253 15.74 -17.20 2.30
N TYR A 254 15.96 -16.14 3.07
CA TYR A 254 14.99 -15.05 3.24
C TYR A 254 14.56 -14.47 1.88
N GLY A 255 13.24 -14.35 1.66
CA GLY A 255 12.66 -13.82 0.42
C GLY A 255 12.68 -14.76 -0.78
N ALA A 256 13.19 -15.99 -0.65
CA ALA A 256 13.27 -16.94 -1.75
C ALA A 256 11.94 -17.71 -1.97
N ALA A 257 11.67 -18.00 -3.25
CA ALA A 257 10.51 -18.81 -3.68
C ALA A 257 10.92 -19.82 -4.76
N GLY A 258 12.07 -20.49 -4.55
CA GLY A 258 12.62 -21.52 -5.44
C GLY A 258 13.52 -21.00 -6.56
N PRO A 259 14.02 -21.90 -7.42
CA PRO A 259 13.76 -23.34 -7.38
C PRO A 259 14.57 -24.12 -6.32
N ASP A 260 15.76 -23.61 -5.90
CA ASP A 260 16.71 -24.36 -5.07
C ASP A 260 16.74 -23.89 -3.61
N ARG A 261 16.10 -22.75 -3.32
CA ARG A 261 16.06 -22.15 -1.98
C ARG A 261 14.69 -21.59 -1.68
N TRP A 262 14.30 -21.65 -0.42
CA TRP A 262 12.94 -21.38 0.01
C TRP A 262 12.91 -20.54 1.29
N ASP A 263 11.99 -19.57 1.36
CA ASP A 263 11.46 -19.16 2.64
C ASP A 263 10.13 -19.88 2.94
N CYS A 264 9.59 -19.71 4.12
CA CYS A 264 8.41 -20.45 4.58
C CYS A 264 7.19 -20.23 3.66
N ALA A 265 6.88 -18.98 3.33
CA ALA A 265 5.72 -18.62 2.52
C ALA A 265 5.95 -18.85 1.02
N GLY A 266 7.18 -18.73 0.55
CA GLY A 266 7.57 -19.04 -0.82
C GLY A 266 7.40 -20.53 -1.15
N LEU A 267 7.79 -21.41 -0.23
CA LEU A 267 7.61 -22.85 -0.37
C LEU A 267 6.11 -23.20 -0.50
N THR A 268 5.29 -22.73 0.43
CA THR A 268 3.84 -23.01 0.44
C THR A 268 3.13 -22.38 -0.75
N MET A 269 3.52 -21.17 -1.15
CA MET A 269 2.99 -20.50 -2.35
C MET A 269 3.26 -21.30 -3.62
N LYS A 270 4.48 -21.75 -3.81
CA LYS A 270 4.85 -22.57 -4.99
C LYS A 270 4.24 -23.95 -4.96
N ALA A 271 4.11 -24.55 -3.79
CA ALA A 271 3.43 -25.80 -3.60
C ALA A 271 1.97 -25.75 -4.08
N TYR A 272 1.23 -24.74 -3.66
CA TYR A 272 -0.13 -24.53 -4.11
C TYR A 272 -0.22 -24.11 -5.58
N ALA A 273 0.74 -23.33 -6.08
CA ALA A 273 0.82 -23.00 -7.50
C ALA A 273 1.02 -24.24 -8.37
N ALA A 274 1.81 -25.21 -7.94
CA ALA A 274 1.96 -26.51 -8.62
C ALA A 274 0.66 -27.30 -8.67
N ALA A 275 -0.24 -27.07 -7.69
CA ALA A 275 -1.59 -27.64 -7.67
C ALA A 275 -2.62 -26.79 -8.43
N GLY A 276 -2.19 -25.72 -9.14
CA GLY A 276 -3.06 -24.82 -9.89
C GLY A 276 -3.79 -23.78 -9.05
N TYR A 277 -3.40 -23.59 -7.78
CA TYR A 277 -4.05 -22.67 -6.86
C TYR A 277 -3.07 -21.53 -6.43
N ALA A 278 -3.41 -20.29 -6.79
CA ALA A 278 -2.60 -19.13 -6.40
C ALA A 278 -2.95 -18.67 -4.97
N ILE A 279 -1.91 -18.57 -4.11
CA ILE A 279 -2.01 -17.99 -2.78
C ILE A 279 -1.01 -16.86 -2.61
N PRO A 280 -1.22 -15.91 -1.65
CA PRO A 280 -0.34 -14.78 -1.43
C PRO A 280 1.11 -15.17 -1.14
N ARG A 281 2.02 -14.24 -1.46
CA ARG A 281 3.46 -14.41 -1.23
C ARG A 281 3.85 -14.46 0.25
N THR A 282 3.13 -13.75 1.10
CA THR A 282 3.45 -13.58 2.53
C THR A 282 2.68 -14.55 3.41
N SER A 283 3.27 -15.01 4.52
CA SER A 283 2.58 -15.83 5.51
C SER A 283 1.39 -15.11 6.14
N GLY A 284 1.50 -13.79 6.31
CA GLY A 284 0.39 -12.94 6.74
C GLY A 284 -0.77 -12.92 5.74
N GLY A 285 -0.49 -12.85 4.44
CA GLY A 285 -1.50 -12.96 3.37
C GLY A 285 -2.12 -14.36 3.31
N GLN A 286 -1.31 -15.41 3.46
CA GLN A 286 -1.77 -16.79 3.51
C GLN A 286 -2.68 -17.09 4.71
N ALA A 287 -2.54 -16.33 5.80
CA ALA A 287 -3.46 -16.40 6.94
C ALA A 287 -4.89 -15.96 6.64
N ALA A 288 -5.14 -15.34 5.49
CA ALA A 288 -6.44 -14.82 5.09
C ALA A 288 -7.15 -15.67 4.01
N VAL A 289 -6.47 -16.67 3.42
CA VAL A 289 -7.06 -17.51 2.34
C VAL A 289 -7.77 -18.74 2.89
N GLY A 290 -8.66 -19.31 2.08
CA GLY A 290 -9.38 -20.52 2.42
C GLY A 290 -10.26 -20.37 3.67
N ARG A 291 -10.65 -21.48 4.31
CA ARG A 291 -11.43 -21.46 5.56
C ARG A 291 -10.57 -21.72 6.80
N ALA A 292 -10.97 -21.19 7.92
CA ALA A 292 -10.33 -21.49 9.20
C ALA A 292 -10.63 -22.93 9.65
N VAL A 293 -9.62 -23.58 10.27
CA VAL A 293 -9.69 -24.95 10.77
C VAL A 293 -9.18 -24.97 12.21
N SER A 294 -9.80 -25.76 13.06
CA SER A 294 -9.32 -25.97 14.43
C SER A 294 -8.07 -26.86 14.46
N ARG A 295 -7.26 -26.79 15.52
CA ARG A 295 -6.07 -27.64 15.68
C ARG A 295 -6.40 -29.14 15.62
N ALA A 296 -7.56 -29.53 16.14
CA ALA A 296 -8.01 -30.93 16.17
C ALA A 296 -8.42 -31.48 14.79
N GLU A 297 -8.77 -30.59 13.86
CA GLU A 297 -9.25 -30.94 12.51
C GLU A 297 -8.16 -30.86 11.44
N VAL A 298 -6.90 -30.62 11.83
CA VAL A 298 -5.77 -30.50 10.90
C VAL A 298 -5.64 -31.72 10.01
N ARG A 299 -5.48 -31.52 8.71
CA ARG A 299 -5.27 -32.55 7.68
C ARG A 299 -4.10 -32.17 6.77
N ALA A 300 -3.59 -33.14 6.04
CA ALA A 300 -2.57 -32.95 5.02
C ALA A 300 -2.93 -31.79 4.08
N GLY A 301 -1.97 -30.90 3.83
CA GLY A 301 -2.12 -29.71 3.00
C GLY A 301 -2.59 -28.47 3.74
N ASP A 302 -3.16 -28.53 4.95
CA ASP A 302 -3.55 -27.35 5.69
C ASP A 302 -2.34 -26.43 5.93
N LEU A 303 -2.53 -25.13 5.77
CA LEU A 303 -1.53 -24.11 6.10
C LEU A 303 -1.63 -23.75 7.58
N ILE A 304 -0.54 -23.91 8.31
CA ILE A 304 -0.44 -23.59 9.74
C ILE A 304 0.39 -22.34 9.89
N ILE A 305 -0.25 -21.26 10.31
CA ILE A 305 0.38 -19.96 10.48
C ILE A 305 0.74 -19.78 11.95
N TYR A 306 1.97 -19.38 12.20
CA TYR A 306 2.54 -19.27 13.54
C TYR A 306 2.80 -17.82 13.94
N TYR A 307 2.86 -17.61 15.24
CA TYR A 307 3.08 -16.36 15.95
C TYR A 307 1.98 -15.32 15.75
N SER A 308 1.78 -14.45 16.70
CA SER A 308 0.79 -13.35 16.62
C SER A 308 1.10 -12.38 15.46
N SER A 309 2.38 -12.25 15.10
CA SER A 309 2.85 -11.49 13.94
C SER A 309 2.53 -12.16 12.59
N ARG A 310 2.11 -13.44 12.59
CA ARG A 310 1.88 -14.27 11.38
C ARG A 310 3.12 -14.31 10.48
N SER A 311 4.30 -14.40 11.09
CA SER A 311 5.57 -14.31 10.37
C SER A 311 6.13 -15.66 9.92
N HIS A 312 5.44 -16.76 10.17
CA HIS A 312 5.87 -18.09 9.73
C HIS A 312 4.68 -18.95 9.32
N VAL A 313 4.89 -19.82 8.33
CA VAL A 313 3.91 -20.77 7.85
C VAL A 313 4.55 -22.13 7.59
N ALA A 314 3.82 -23.19 7.87
CA ALA A 314 4.14 -24.56 7.52
C ALA A 314 2.93 -25.23 6.82
N MET A 315 3.17 -26.28 6.07
CA MET A 315 2.12 -27.10 5.48
C MET A 315 2.00 -28.42 6.25
N ALA A 316 0.81 -28.74 6.73
CA ALA A 316 0.55 -29.97 7.44
C ALA A 316 0.82 -31.20 6.55
N VAL A 317 1.60 -32.13 7.08
CA VAL A 317 1.80 -33.47 6.50
C VAL A 317 0.69 -34.41 6.97
N ASP A 318 0.34 -34.28 8.23
CA ASP A 318 -0.76 -34.97 8.90
C ASP A 318 -1.24 -34.14 10.10
N ASN A 319 -1.97 -34.73 11.02
CA ASN A 319 -2.48 -34.03 12.21
C ASN A 319 -1.39 -33.73 13.28
N ALA A 320 -0.18 -34.27 13.13
CA ALA A 320 0.92 -34.12 14.10
C ALA A 320 2.15 -33.42 13.52
N ARG A 321 2.39 -33.51 12.22
CA ARG A 321 3.63 -33.07 11.56
C ARG A 321 3.35 -32.08 10.45
N ALA A 322 4.28 -31.16 10.23
CA ALA A 322 4.24 -30.22 9.12
C ALA A 322 5.61 -30.10 8.45
N VAL A 323 5.61 -29.85 7.12
CA VAL A 323 6.79 -29.51 6.34
C VAL A 323 6.93 -27.98 6.28
N HIS A 324 8.14 -27.48 6.48
CA HIS A 324 8.42 -26.05 6.43
C HIS A 324 9.87 -25.74 6.05
N ALA A 325 10.09 -24.56 5.44
CA ALA A 325 11.37 -23.92 5.39
C ALA A 325 11.50 -23.07 6.66
N SER A 326 12.41 -23.45 7.57
CA SER A 326 12.44 -22.91 8.93
C SER A 326 13.11 -21.54 9.02
N THR A 327 14.43 -21.50 8.83
CA THR A 327 15.25 -20.28 8.93
C THR A 327 16.64 -20.50 8.36
N GLU A 328 17.44 -19.46 8.24
CA GLU A 328 18.84 -19.50 7.77
C GLU A 328 19.65 -20.56 8.54
N GLY A 329 20.34 -21.41 7.81
CA GLY A 329 21.15 -22.51 8.37
C GLY A 329 20.38 -23.79 8.66
N GLN A 330 19.08 -23.82 8.39
CA GLN A 330 18.24 -25.03 8.46
C GLN A 330 17.64 -25.37 7.10
N PRO A 331 17.65 -26.63 6.68
CA PRO A 331 16.99 -27.05 5.44
C PRO A 331 15.47 -27.10 5.60
N VAL A 332 14.77 -27.19 4.48
CA VAL A 332 13.37 -27.60 4.45
C VAL A 332 13.24 -28.95 5.10
N LYS A 333 12.40 -29.07 6.11
CA LYS A 333 12.24 -30.29 6.90
C LYS A 333 10.84 -30.50 7.45
N ILE A 334 10.59 -31.71 7.94
CA ILE A 334 9.39 -32.03 8.69
C ILE A 334 9.67 -31.83 10.19
N ALA A 335 8.73 -31.18 10.87
CA ALA A 335 8.75 -30.99 12.31
C ALA A 335 7.38 -31.25 12.95
N PRO A 336 7.31 -31.58 14.25
CA PRO A 336 6.03 -31.62 14.93
C PRO A 336 5.36 -30.24 14.91
N ILE A 337 4.07 -30.20 14.58
CA ILE A 337 3.29 -28.95 14.44
C ILE A 337 3.46 -28.05 15.66
N ASP A 338 3.29 -28.61 16.86
CA ASP A 338 3.28 -27.84 18.10
C ASP A 338 4.69 -27.46 18.61
N ALA A 339 5.76 -27.98 17.95
CA ALA A 339 7.15 -27.65 18.27
C ALA A 339 7.71 -26.50 17.42
N ILE A 340 7.04 -26.11 16.33
CA ILE A 340 7.48 -25.01 15.45
C ILE A 340 7.27 -23.65 16.15
N GLY A 341 6.15 -23.50 16.85
CA GLY A 341 5.84 -22.25 17.57
C GLY A 341 4.35 -22.14 17.95
N PRO A 342 3.95 -21.04 18.57
CA PRO A 342 2.54 -20.81 18.90
C PRO A 342 1.73 -20.60 17.63
N ILE A 343 0.67 -21.38 17.48
CA ILE A 343 -0.24 -21.35 16.31
C ILE A 343 -1.14 -20.11 16.42
N ALA A 344 -1.17 -19.29 15.36
CA ALA A 344 -2.06 -18.14 15.26
C ALA A 344 -3.38 -18.51 14.56
N VAL A 345 -3.30 -19.22 13.43
CA VAL A 345 -4.46 -19.66 12.66
C VAL A 345 -4.06 -20.82 11.76
N ILE A 346 -5.02 -21.69 11.46
CA ILE A 346 -4.86 -22.77 10.49
C ILE A 346 -5.87 -22.54 9.35
N ARG A 347 -5.41 -22.72 8.12
CA ARG A 347 -6.20 -22.43 6.92
C ARG A 347 -6.23 -23.64 6.00
N ARG A 348 -7.43 -24.02 5.57
CA ARG A 348 -7.64 -25.05 4.57
C ARG A 348 -8.03 -24.44 3.25
N ILE A 349 -7.28 -24.78 2.21
CA ILE A 349 -7.57 -24.41 0.84
C ILE A 349 -8.36 -25.57 0.22
N GLU A 350 -9.58 -25.27 -0.17
CA GLU A 350 -10.47 -26.21 -0.84
C GLU A 350 -10.41 -25.86 -2.33
N GLY A 351 -9.89 -26.79 -3.14
CA GLY A 351 -9.80 -26.70 -4.59
C GLY A 351 -10.62 -27.78 -5.27
#